data_3532851fac566d16524373045914ebb6
#
_entry.id   3532851fac566d16524373045914ebb6
#
_cell.length_a   1.000
_cell.length_b   1.000
_cell.length_c   1.000
_cell.angle_alpha   90.00
_cell.angle_beta   90.00
_cell.angle_gamma   90.00
#
_symmetry.space_group_name_H-M   'P 1'
#
loop_
_entity.id
_entity.type
_entity.pdbx_description
1 polymer ?
#
loop_
_entity_poly.entity_id
_entity_poly.type
_entity_poly.pdbx_seq_one_letter_code
_entity_poly.pdbx_strand_id
1 'polypeptide(L)'
;LAPDATLISALKAAAYAGLDVRVMIPHIPDKKAVFALTRFYARRLATAGVRVREYTAGFLHAKSAVADGEHCVVSSYNFDFRSMYLQAECGVYVQSAALAEAMERDFLSVWETGTELTQARPSERFTGGLMRLIAPLV
;
A
#
# COMPACT_ATOMS: atom_id res chain seq x y z
N LEU A 1 0.57 -5.41 -0.87
CA LEU A 1 -0.69 -4.66 -0.93
C LEU A 1 -1.69 -5.42 -1.79
N ALA A 2 -2.67 -6.04 -1.17
CA ALA A 2 -3.83 -6.66 -1.83
C ALA A 2 -5.08 -6.37 -0.99
N PRO A 3 -5.45 -5.08 -0.87
CA PRO A 3 -6.43 -4.64 0.10
C PRO A 3 -7.82 -5.18 -0.20
N ASP A 4 -8.61 -5.33 0.84
CA ASP A 4 -10.03 -5.65 0.71
C ASP A 4 -10.83 -4.49 0.09
N ALA A 5 -12.10 -4.73 -0.17
CA ALA A 5 -12.97 -3.72 -0.78
C ALA A 5 -13.17 -2.49 0.12
N THR A 6 -13.14 -2.68 1.44
CA THR A 6 -13.34 -1.60 2.43
C THR A 6 -12.16 -0.63 2.42
N LEU A 7 -10.94 -1.15 2.52
CA LEU A 7 -9.73 -0.32 2.49
C LEU A 7 -9.55 0.39 1.14
N ILE A 8 -9.82 -0.31 0.02
CA ILE A 8 -9.79 0.30 -1.32
C ILE A 8 -10.79 1.46 -1.40
N SER A 9 -12.01 1.25 -0.90
CA SER A 9 -13.06 2.29 -0.95
C SER A 9 -12.70 3.48 -0.09
N ALA A 10 -12.14 3.27 1.11
CA ALA A 10 -11.70 4.33 2.00
C ALA A 10 -10.59 5.18 1.38
N LEU A 11 -9.53 4.55 0.83
CA LEU A 11 -8.43 5.27 0.19
C LEU A 11 -8.89 6.07 -1.04
N LYS A 12 -9.80 5.50 -1.83
CA LYS A 12 -10.39 6.20 -2.99
C LYS A 12 -11.27 7.36 -2.56
N ALA A 13 -12.11 7.18 -1.54
CA ALA A 13 -12.97 8.24 -1.03
C ALA A 13 -12.14 9.42 -0.52
N ALA A 14 -11.05 9.14 0.21
CA ALA A 14 -10.12 10.17 0.67
C ALA A 14 -9.49 10.92 -0.51
N ALA A 15 -9.01 10.23 -1.53
CA ALA A 15 -8.42 10.86 -2.73
C ALA A 15 -9.47 11.68 -3.50
N TYR A 16 -10.70 11.18 -3.67
CA TYR A 16 -11.79 11.92 -4.32
C TYR A 16 -12.24 13.16 -3.51
N ALA A 17 -12.08 13.13 -2.19
CA ALA A 17 -12.30 14.28 -1.32
C ALA A 17 -11.15 15.33 -1.43
N GLY A 18 -10.13 15.08 -2.23
CA GLY A 18 -9.00 16.00 -2.43
C GLY A 18 -7.89 15.87 -1.38
N LEU A 19 -7.89 14.82 -0.55
CA LEU A 19 -6.83 14.58 0.41
C LEU A 19 -5.58 14.03 -0.30
N ASP A 20 -4.39 14.37 0.20
CA ASP A 20 -3.12 13.86 -0.29
C ASP A 20 -2.88 12.44 0.26
N VAL A 21 -3.33 11.45 -0.47
CA VAL A 21 -3.14 10.03 -0.15
C VAL A 21 -1.94 9.48 -0.89
N ARG A 22 -0.94 9.01 -0.16
CA ARG A 22 0.30 8.44 -0.70
C ARG A 22 0.48 6.99 -0.27
N VAL A 23 0.89 6.14 -1.20
CA VAL A 23 1.17 4.73 -0.95
C VAL A 23 2.51 4.34 -1.55
N MET A 24 3.41 3.82 -0.72
CA MET A 24 4.66 3.22 -1.15
C MET A 24 4.51 1.71 -1.19
N ILE A 25 4.88 1.09 -2.30
CA ILE A 25 4.88 -0.36 -2.45
C ILE A 25 6.29 -0.87 -2.73
N PRO A 26 6.62 -2.14 -2.39
CA PRO A 26 7.91 -2.72 -2.73
C PRO A 26 8.06 -2.90 -4.25
N HIS A 27 9.27 -2.68 -4.77
CA HIS A 27 9.65 -3.03 -6.14
C HIS A 27 10.21 -4.46 -6.23
N ILE A 28 10.94 -4.91 -5.20
CA ILE A 28 11.49 -6.26 -5.14
C ILE A 28 10.41 -7.19 -4.58
N PRO A 29 9.95 -8.20 -5.36
CA PRO A 29 8.91 -9.13 -4.92
C PRO A 29 9.44 -10.15 -3.92
N ASP A 30 8.72 -10.34 -2.82
CA ASP A 30 8.87 -11.53 -1.97
C ASP A 30 8.31 -12.77 -2.70
N LYS A 31 7.09 -12.65 -3.23
CA LYS A 31 6.42 -13.68 -4.04
C LYS A 31 5.88 -13.06 -5.33
N LYS A 32 6.24 -13.64 -6.49
CA LYS A 32 5.89 -13.09 -7.81
C LYS A 32 4.39 -12.92 -8.03
N ALA A 33 3.57 -13.88 -7.58
CA ALA A 33 2.12 -13.82 -7.72
C ALA A 33 1.51 -12.68 -6.89
N VAL A 34 1.92 -12.54 -5.62
CA VAL A 34 1.50 -11.47 -4.72
C VAL A 34 1.93 -10.10 -5.26
N PHE A 35 3.09 -10.03 -5.85
CA PHE A 35 3.60 -8.81 -6.46
C PHE A 35 2.75 -8.33 -7.66
N ALA A 36 2.35 -9.25 -8.53
CA ALA A 36 1.44 -8.93 -9.65
C ALA A 36 0.10 -8.38 -9.13
N LEU A 37 -0.44 -8.98 -8.07
CA LEU A 37 -1.65 -8.53 -7.41
C LEU A 37 -1.47 -7.15 -6.74
N THR A 38 -0.35 -6.93 -6.06
CA THR A 38 0.02 -5.63 -5.47
C THR A 38 0.01 -4.54 -6.53
N ARG A 39 0.67 -4.75 -7.67
CA ARG A 39 0.71 -3.78 -8.77
C ARG A 39 -0.67 -3.55 -9.40
N PHE A 40 -1.50 -4.58 -9.50
CA PHE A 40 -2.86 -4.46 -9.98
C PHE A 40 -3.70 -3.51 -9.10
N TYR A 41 -3.68 -3.71 -7.78
CA TYR A 41 -4.42 -2.84 -6.85
C TYR A 41 -3.82 -1.43 -6.76
N ALA A 42 -2.51 -1.32 -6.75
CA ALA A 42 -1.80 -0.05 -6.76
C ALA A 42 -2.22 0.84 -7.95
N ARG A 43 -2.34 0.26 -9.14
CA ARG A 43 -2.82 0.98 -10.33
C ARG A 43 -4.29 1.41 -10.21
N ARG A 44 -5.14 0.58 -9.62
CA ARG A 44 -6.54 0.94 -9.37
C ARG A 44 -6.67 2.09 -8.37
N LEU A 45 -5.77 2.18 -7.40
CA LEU A 45 -5.69 3.32 -6.50
C LEU A 45 -5.16 4.55 -7.23
N ALA A 46 -4.13 4.41 -8.03
CA ALA A 46 -3.56 5.51 -8.82
C ALA A 46 -4.58 6.13 -9.80
N THR A 47 -5.43 5.31 -10.45
CA THR A 47 -6.52 5.82 -11.32
C THR A 47 -7.61 6.59 -10.55
N ALA A 48 -7.67 6.45 -9.24
CA ALA A 48 -8.59 7.19 -8.37
C ALA A 48 -7.95 8.42 -7.71
N GLY A 49 -6.71 8.78 -8.11
CA GLY A 49 -6.01 9.95 -7.59
C GLY A 49 -5.08 9.66 -6.40
N VAL A 50 -4.99 8.43 -5.93
CA VAL A 50 -3.99 8.06 -4.91
C VAL A 50 -2.60 8.09 -5.55
N ARG A 51 -1.66 8.77 -4.91
CA ARG A 51 -0.27 8.84 -5.38
C ARG A 51 0.45 7.55 -4.97
N VAL A 52 0.94 6.80 -5.95
CA VAL A 52 1.58 5.50 -5.70
C VAL A 52 2.99 5.50 -6.28
N ARG A 53 3.98 5.11 -5.46
CA ARG A 53 5.36 4.91 -5.90
C ARG A 53 5.86 3.52 -5.52
N GLU A 54 6.79 3.00 -6.31
CA GLU A 54 7.55 1.76 -6.03
C GLU A 54 8.89 2.12 -5.40
N TYR A 55 9.22 1.52 -4.26
CA TYR A 55 10.52 1.65 -3.61
C TYR A 55 11.55 0.78 -4.33
N THR A 56 12.52 1.40 -4.99
CA THR A 56 13.51 0.73 -5.84
C THR A 56 14.90 0.62 -5.22
N ALA A 57 15.15 1.36 -4.12
CA ALA A 57 16.48 1.40 -3.50
C ALA A 57 16.83 0.16 -2.65
N GLY A 58 15.87 -0.75 -2.42
CA GLY A 58 16.10 -1.95 -1.62
C GLY A 58 14.84 -2.77 -1.39
N PHE A 59 14.89 -3.65 -0.39
CA PHE A 59 13.74 -4.46 0.02
C PHE A 59 12.89 -3.70 1.04
N LEU A 60 11.66 -3.39 0.68
CA LEU A 60 10.71 -2.71 1.56
C LEU A 60 9.82 -3.73 2.28
N HIS A 61 9.90 -3.79 3.60
CA HIS A 61 9.09 -4.69 4.43
C HIS A 61 8.33 -3.97 5.56
N ALA A 62 8.42 -2.68 5.67
CA ALA A 62 7.66 -1.88 6.63
C ALA A 62 6.15 -1.97 6.36
N LYS A 63 5.36 -2.04 7.44
CA LYS A 63 3.91 -1.97 7.41
C LYS A 63 3.50 -0.89 8.41
N SER A 64 3.43 0.32 7.93
CA SER A 64 3.11 1.49 8.73
C SER A 64 2.19 2.43 7.97
N ALA A 65 1.46 3.22 8.71
CA ALA A 65 0.66 4.31 8.18
C ALA A 65 0.69 5.51 9.12
N VAL A 66 0.62 6.69 8.56
CA VAL A 66 0.47 7.94 9.30
C VAL A 66 -0.65 8.74 8.65
N ALA A 67 -1.50 9.38 9.46
CA ALA A 67 -2.59 10.21 8.97
C ALA A 67 -2.76 11.47 9.85
N ASP A 68 -3.14 12.55 9.19
CA ASP A 68 -3.57 13.82 9.78
C ASP A 68 -2.58 14.41 10.82
N GLY A 69 -1.29 14.07 10.69
CA GLY A 69 -0.22 14.58 11.54
C GLY A 69 -0.23 14.09 12.99
N GLU A 70 -1.07 13.12 13.35
CA GLU A 70 -1.14 12.59 14.72
C GLU A 70 -1.48 11.10 14.84
N HIS A 71 -2.08 10.49 13.82
CA HIS A 71 -2.49 9.09 13.85
C HIS A 71 -1.42 8.19 13.23
N CYS A 72 -0.91 7.25 14.01
CA CYS A 72 0.19 6.38 13.61
C CYS A 72 -0.20 4.91 13.78
N VAL A 73 0.12 4.09 12.80
CA VAL A 73 0.02 2.63 12.87
C VAL A 73 1.34 2.01 12.48
N VAL A 74 1.84 1.09 13.30
CA VAL A 74 2.98 0.22 12.98
C VAL A 74 2.57 -1.22 13.25
N SER A 75 2.78 -2.11 12.29
CA SER A 75 2.24 -3.46 12.41
C SER A 75 3.11 -4.52 11.76
N SER A 76 2.81 -5.78 12.04
CA SER A 76 3.33 -6.93 11.32
C SER A 76 2.44 -7.30 10.12
N TYR A 77 1.15 -6.88 10.11
CA TYR A 77 0.22 -7.23 9.04
C TYR A 77 0.44 -6.42 7.75
N ASN A 78 0.39 -7.11 6.63
CA ASN A 78 0.32 -6.45 5.34
C ASN A 78 -1.10 -5.89 5.11
N PHE A 79 -1.22 -4.88 4.25
CA PHE A 79 -2.52 -4.42 3.76
C PHE A 79 -3.07 -5.39 2.70
N ASP A 80 -3.38 -6.61 3.14
CA ASP A 80 -4.04 -7.66 2.35
C ASP A 80 -5.06 -8.43 3.21
N PHE A 81 -5.99 -9.10 2.52
CA PHE A 81 -7.09 -9.80 3.17
C PHE A 81 -6.59 -10.89 4.13
N ARG A 82 -5.57 -11.63 3.74
CA ARG A 82 -5.04 -12.73 4.54
C ARG A 82 -4.45 -12.24 5.86
N SER A 83 -3.59 -11.21 5.80
CA SER A 83 -2.98 -10.65 7.01
C SER A 83 -4.01 -9.98 7.92
N MET A 84 -4.99 -9.29 7.36
CA MET A 84 -5.97 -8.54 8.14
C MET A 84 -7.05 -9.41 8.79
N TYR A 85 -7.38 -10.58 8.23
CA TYR A 85 -8.54 -11.37 8.66
C TYR A 85 -8.23 -12.84 9.00
N LEU A 86 -7.13 -13.42 8.50
CA LEU A 86 -6.88 -14.85 8.57
C LEU A 86 -5.60 -15.23 9.34
N GLN A 87 -4.71 -14.27 9.60
CA GLN A 87 -3.46 -14.49 10.32
C GLN A 87 -3.49 -13.85 11.70
N ALA A 88 -2.74 -14.44 12.63
CA ALA A 88 -2.44 -13.82 13.92
C ALA A 88 -1.32 -12.81 13.73
N GLU A 89 -1.68 -11.54 13.60
CA GLU A 89 -0.77 -10.41 13.42
C GLU A 89 -0.89 -9.45 14.59
N CYS A 90 0.08 -8.58 14.77
CA CYS A 90 0.10 -7.58 15.82
C CYS A 90 0.31 -6.18 15.22
N GLY A 91 -0.40 -5.20 15.74
CA GLY A 91 -0.22 -3.81 15.38
C GLY A 91 -0.44 -2.89 16.56
N VAL A 92 0.23 -1.75 16.54
CA VAL A 92 0.08 -0.70 17.54
C VAL A 92 -0.46 0.54 16.84
N TYR A 93 -1.55 1.06 17.35
CA TYR A 93 -2.05 2.39 17.02
C TYR A 93 -1.62 3.37 18.10
N VAL A 94 -1.06 4.49 17.68
CA VAL A 94 -0.61 5.57 18.59
C VAL A 94 -1.13 6.89 18.07
N GLN A 95 -1.76 7.67 18.95
CA GLN A 95 -2.10 9.05 18.66
C GLN A 95 -1.02 9.96 19.25
N SER A 96 -0.15 10.52 18.41
CA SER A 96 0.98 11.35 18.82
C SER A 96 1.49 12.17 17.65
N ALA A 97 1.43 13.48 17.76
CA ALA A 97 1.97 14.40 16.76
C ALA A 97 3.49 14.24 16.59
N ALA A 98 4.23 14.06 17.67
CA ALA A 98 5.69 13.88 17.61
C ALA A 98 6.10 12.60 16.88
N LEU A 99 5.37 11.49 17.11
CA LEU A 99 5.61 10.24 16.39
C LEU A 99 5.18 10.36 14.92
N ALA A 100 4.03 10.98 14.65
CA ALA A 100 3.55 11.19 13.29
C ALA A 100 4.53 12.02 12.46
N GLU A 101 5.06 13.11 13.03
CA GLU A 101 6.09 13.92 12.36
C GLU A 101 7.37 13.11 12.04
N ALA A 102 7.82 12.26 12.97
CA ALA A 102 8.98 11.40 12.74
C ALA A 102 8.71 10.36 11.62
N MET A 103 7.55 9.70 11.66
CA MET A 103 7.14 8.71 10.65
C MET A 103 6.93 9.36 9.28
N GLU A 104 6.36 10.56 9.24
CA GLU A 104 6.16 11.30 7.99
C GLU A 104 7.50 11.70 7.36
N ARG A 105 8.45 12.20 8.15
CA ARG A 105 9.80 12.49 7.65
C ARG A 105 10.49 11.25 7.08
N ASP A 106 10.41 10.13 7.77
CA ASP A 106 10.95 8.85 7.29
C ASP A 106 10.27 8.43 5.98
N PHE A 107 8.95 8.43 5.95
CA PHE A 107 8.16 8.12 4.75
C PHE A 107 8.53 9.03 3.57
N LEU A 108 8.64 10.34 3.78
CA LEU A 108 8.98 11.29 2.73
C LEU A 108 10.41 11.07 2.21
N SER A 109 11.36 10.74 3.08
CA SER A 109 12.72 10.40 2.66
C SER A 109 12.76 9.18 1.73
N VAL A 110 11.97 8.16 2.05
CA VAL A 110 11.81 6.96 1.23
C VAL A 110 11.00 7.26 -0.04
N TRP A 111 9.98 8.13 0.07
CA TRP A 111 9.13 8.55 -1.05
C TRP A 111 9.93 9.21 -2.18
N GLU A 112 10.89 10.06 -1.85
CA GLU A 112 11.71 10.74 -2.86
C GLU A 112 12.64 9.77 -3.63
N THR A 113 13.01 8.65 -3.05
CA THR A 113 13.79 7.59 -3.72
C THR A 113 12.93 6.66 -4.58
N GLY A 114 11.60 6.72 -4.41
CA GLY A 114 10.65 5.88 -5.13
C GLY A 114 10.42 6.36 -6.57
N THR A 115 10.09 5.43 -7.44
CA THR A 115 9.69 5.70 -8.82
C THR A 115 8.17 5.63 -8.95
N GLU A 116 7.61 6.49 -9.80
CA GLU A 116 6.19 6.42 -10.11
C GLU A 116 5.81 5.07 -10.73
N LEU A 117 4.63 4.58 -10.36
CA LEU A 117 4.13 3.32 -10.88
C LEU A 117 3.86 3.44 -12.39
N THR A 118 4.67 2.75 -13.19
CA THR A 118 4.51 2.74 -14.64
C THR A 118 3.20 2.10 -15.07
N GLN A 119 2.68 2.53 -16.23
CA GLN A 119 1.48 1.93 -16.80
C GLN A 119 1.64 0.41 -17.01
N ALA A 120 0.55 -0.34 -16.78
CA ALA A 120 0.56 -1.79 -16.94
C ALA A 120 0.81 -2.19 -18.39
N ARG A 121 1.70 -3.14 -18.61
CA ARG A 121 1.74 -3.88 -19.86
C ARG A 121 0.42 -4.65 -20.05
N PRO A 122 -0.06 -4.87 -21.27
CA PRO A 122 -1.32 -5.63 -21.51
C PRO A 122 -1.35 -6.99 -20.82
N SER A 123 -0.24 -7.72 -20.81
CA SER A 123 -0.09 -9.01 -20.12
C SER A 123 -0.28 -8.91 -18.60
N GLU A 124 0.20 -7.85 -17.97
CA GLU A 124 0.05 -7.63 -16.52
C GLU A 124 -1.39 -7.27 -16.14
N ARG A 125 -2.13 -6.62 -17.05
CA ARG A 125 -3.56 -6.32 -16.83
C ARG A 125 -4.38 -7.59 -16.80
N PHE A 126 -4.09 -8.54 -17.68
CA PHE A 126 -4.79 -9.83 -17.75
C PHE A 126 -4.45 -10.72 -16.56
N THR A 127 -3.15 -10.90 -16.24
CA THR A 127 -2.71 -11.72 -15.11
C THR A 127 -3.16 -11.15 -13.78
N GLY A 128 -3.09 -9.84 -13.57
CA GLY A 128 -3.57 -9.19 -12.36
C GLY A 128 -5.08 -9.32 -12.17
N GLY A 129 -5.85 -9.27 -13.26
CA GLY A 129 -7.30 -9.51 -13.24
C GLY A 129 -7.66 -10.94 -12.82
N LEU A 130 -6.94 -11.93 -13.32
CA LEU A 130 -7.13 -13.34 -12.96
C LEU A 130 -6.70 -13.62 -11.51
N MET A 131 -5.57 -13.04 -11.08
CA MET A 131 -5.08 -13.18 -9.71
C MET A 131 -6.03 -12.62 -8.65
N ARG A 132 -6.93 -11.72 -9.02
CA ARG A 132 -7.97 -11.21 -8.11
C ARG A 132 -8.92 -12.32 -7.60
N LEU A 133 -9.10 -13.39 -8.35
CA LEU A 133 -9.94 -14.52 -7.93
C LEU A 133 -9.32 -15.29 -6.75
N ILE A 134 -8.00 -15.24 -6.61
CA ILE A 134 -7.27 -15.90 -5.52
C ILE A 134 -6.76 -14.89 -4.47
N ALA A 135 -7.11 -13.62 -4.59
CA ALA A 135 -6.68 -12.58 -3.65
C ALA A 135 -6.97 -12.90 -2.17
N PRO A 136 -8.10 -13.55 -1.81
CA PRO A 136 -8.35 -13.95 -0.43
C PRO A 136 -7.44 -15.07 0.10
N LEU A 137 -6.70 -15.74 -0.79
CA LEU A 137 -5.85 -16.90 -0.45
C LEU A 137 -4.35 -16.56 -0.38
N VAL A 138 -3.96 -15.34 -0.73
CA VAL A 138 -2.55 -14.90 -0.81
C VAL A 138 -2.24 -13.77 0.15
#